data_f28c52c99b1a95c0f003ee333377de1f
#
_entry.id   f28c52c99b1a95c0f003ee333377de1f
#
_cell.length_a   1.000
_cell.length_b   1.000
_cell.length_c   1.000
_cell.angle_alpha   90.00
_cell.angle_beta   90.00
_cell.angle_gamma   90.00
#
_symmetry.space_group_name_H-M   'P 1'
#
loop_
_entity.id
_entity.type
_entity.pdbx_description
1 polymer ?
#
loop_
_entity_poly.entity_id
_entity_poly.type
_entity_poly.pdbx_seq_one_letter_code
_entity_poly.pdbx_strand_id
1 'polypeptide(L)'
;TSNFTTCEKEDFLTIFNTVFDKDYGLDWFNWKYIDNIYGDSYIVLAYYDGKAVGIRAFWRNDIDGFKCFQPCDTAVLKEYRGLGIFTKMTLKALNNTKGAFIYNFPNENSRPGNIKLGWNINKYFYLKPVLNKRKLKDEYKYIEDKYLNWRFIKSPINEYSYCEIDGESYLLYRRKDNIYYVLGRFNSKYKNQFERADSPILFKYIDKKGFINNFLKNRATVVSFNNAADFGEDLDIPIFKADYF
;
A
#
# COMPACT_ATOMS: atom_id res chain seq x y z
N THR A 1 12.57 -12.60 8.45
CA THR A 1 12.69 -11.90 7.31
C THR A 1 13.97 -11.13 7.07
N SER A 2 14.70 -10.65 8.05
CA SER A 2 16.11 -10.27 7.92
C SER A 2 17.02 -11.42 7.45
N ASN A 3 16.48 -12.64 7.34
CA ASN A 3 17.18 -13.88 7.00
C ASN A 3 16.90 -14.39 5.58
N PHE A 4 16.34 -13.58 4.69
CA PHE A 4 16.24 -13.96 3.28
C PHE A 4 17.62 -14.09 2.66
N THR A 5 17.92 -15.26 2.13
CA THR A 5 19.13 -15.49 1.33
C THR A 5 19.06 -14.68 0.02
N THR A 6 20.20 -14.44 -0.60
CA THR A 6 20.24 -13.78 -1.92
C THR A 6 19.39 -14.54 -2.94
N CYS A 7 19.46 -15.88 -2.95
CA CYS A 7 18.70 -16.76 -3.83
C CYS A 7 17.17 -16.57 -3.66
N GLU A 8 16.69 -16.47 -2.42
CA GLU A 8 15.26 -16.26 -2.16
C GLU A 8 14.78 -14.89 -2.60
N LYS A 9 15.62 -13.85 -2.51
CA LYS A 9 15.31 -12.52 -3.04
C LYS A 9 15.24 -12.52 -4.57
N GLU A 10 16.15 -13.23 -5.22
CA GLU A 10 16.18 -13.40 -6.67
C GLU A 10 14.98 -14.20 -7.18
N ASP A 11 14.60 -15.27 -6.48
CA ASP A 11 13.38 -16.04 -6.76
C ASP A 11 12.12 -15.16 -6.66
N PHE A 12 12.03 -14.33 -5.60
CA PHE A 12 10.95 -13.37 -5.44
C PHE A 12 10.89 -12.39 -6.60
N LEU A 13 12.00 -11.75 -6.93
CA LEU A 13 12.08 -10.75 -8.00
C LEU A 13 11.78 -11.36 -9.37
N THR A 14 12.26 -12.57 -9.64
CA THR A 14 11.99 -13.28 -10.90
C THR A 14 10.49 -13.50 -11.10
N ILE A 15 9.78 -14.00 -10.08
CA ILE A 15 8.34 -14.20 -10.15
C ILE A 15 7.59 -12.88 -10.27
N PHE A 16 7.99 -11.89 -9.43
CA PHE A 16 7.36 -10.58 -9.41
C PHE A 16 7.47 -9.90 -10.79
N ASN A 17 8.68 -9.79 -11.31
CA ASN A 17 8.94 -9.14 -12.60
C ASN A 17 8.23 -9.85 -13.75
N THR A 18 8.24 -11.20 -13.76
CA THR A 18 7.55 -11.98 -14.78
C THR A 18 6.03 -11.76 -14.77
N VAL A 19 5.40 -11.73 -13.59
CA VAL A 19 3.93 -11.68 -13.50
C VAL A 19 3.39 -10.26 -13.66
N PHE A 20 4.13 -9.26 -13.17
CA PHE A 20 3.69 -7.87 -13.20
C PHE A 20 4.29 -7.04 -14.34
N ASP A 21 5.10 -7.67 -15.21
CA ASP A 21 5.80 -7.00 -16.31
C ASP A 21 6.62 -5.80 -15.79
N LYS A 22 7.52 -6.09 -14.84
CA LYS A 22 8.40 -5.13 -14.18
C LYS A 22 9.86 -5.55 -14.34
N ASP A 23 10.76 -4.61 -14.05
CA ASP A 23 12.20 -4.84 -13.98
C ASP A 23 12.76 -4.21 -12.69
N TYR A 24 12.28 -4.72 -11.55
CA TYR A 24 12.73 -4.26 -10.24
C TYR A 24 13.90 -5.10 -9.75
N GLY A 25 14.91 -4.42 -9.19
CA GLY A 25 16.11 -5.03 -8.65
C GLY A 25 16.09 -5.18 -7.12
N LEU A 26 17.24 -5.61 -6.58
CA LEU A 26 17.44 -5.79 -5.15
C LEU A 26 17.25 -4.50 -4.34
N ASP A 27 17.55 -3.34 -4.92
CA ASP A 27 17.36 -2.04 -4.25
C ASP A 27 15.90 -1.80 -3.89
N TRP A 28 14.97 -2.12 -4.82
CA TRP A 28 13.54 -2.04 -4.56
C TRP A 28 13.09 -3.04 -3.47
N PHE A 29 13.58 -4.29 -3.56
CA PHE A 29 13.26 -5.32 -2.57
C PHE A 29 13.74 -4.90 -1.18
N ASN A 30 15.00 -4.45 -1.08
CA ASN A 30 15.60 -4.05 0.18
C ASN A 30 14.86 -2.83 0.76
N TRP A 31 14.63 -1.77 -0.03
CA TRP A 31 13.87 -0.61 0.41
C TRP A 31 12.50 -0.99 0.99
N LYS A 32 11.74 -1.85 0.30
CA LYS A 32 10.37 -2.18 0.69
C LYS A 32 10.31 -3.11 1.89
N TYR A 33 11.16 -4.14 1.92
CA TYR A 33 11.02 -5.25 2.85
C TYR A 33 12.09 -5.34 3.92
N ILE A 34 13.29 -4.86 3.68
CA ILE A 34 14.43 -4.96 4.61
C ILE A 34 14.62 -3.65 5.37
N ASP A 35 14.68 -2.51 4.64
CA ASP A 35 14.91 -1.17 5.23
C ASP A 35 13.62 -0.55 5.77
N ASN A 36 12.61 -1.35 6.00
CA ASN A 36 11.31 -0.93 6.49
C ASN A 36 11.42 -0.42 7.93
N ILE A 37 10.95 0.81 8.15
CA ILE A 37 11.04 1.49 9.47
C ILE A 37 10.25 0.81 10.58
N TYR A 38 9.27 -0.01 10.25
CA TYR A 38 8.46 -0.76 11.19
C TYR A 38 9.02 -2.16 11.50
N GLY A 39 10.10 -2.55 10.84
CA GLY A 39 10.72 -3.86 10.97
C GLY A 39 10.24 -4.87 9.94
N ASP A 40 10.43 -6.13 10.25
CA ASP A 40 10.31 -7.24 9.32
C ASP A 40 8.92 -7.43 8.72
N SER A 41 8.87 -7.51 7.39
CA SER A 41 7.73 -8.03 6.63
C SER A 41 7.72 -9.56 6.65
N TYR A 42 6.58 -10.20 6.40
CA TYR A 42 6.48 -11.64 6.28
C TYR A 42 6.22 -12.03 4.81
N ILE A 43 7.16 -12.76 4.22
CA ILE A 43 7.08 -13.17 2.81
C ILE A 43 6.99 -14.70 2.74
N VAL A 44 6.13 -15.20 1.86
CA VAL A 44 5.99 -16.60 1.53
C VAL A 44 6.40 -16.83 0.08
N LEU A 45 7.36 -17.72 -0.12
CA LEU A 45 7.71 -18.30 -1.41
C LEU A 45 7.07 -19.69 -1.52
N ALA A 46 6.46 -19.97 -2.64
CA ALA A 46 5.94 -21.31 -2.97
C ALA A 46 6.84 -21.96 -4.00
N TYR A 47 7.26 -23.17 -3.70
CA TYR A 47 8.10 -23.99 -4.59
C TYR A 47 7.31 -25.21 -5.08
N TYR A 48 7.55 -25.58 -6.32
CA TYR A 48 7.08 -26.82 -6.94
C TYR A 48 8.25 -27.50 -7.64
N ASP A 49 8.58 -28.71 -7.23
CA ASP A 49 9.74 -29.47 -7.73
C ASP A 49 11.05 -28.66 -7.74
N GLY A 50 11.30 -27.95 -6.65
CA GLY A 50 12.52 -27.13 -6.47
C GLY A 50 12.51 -25.78 -7.19
N LYS A 51 11.49 -25.47 -8.01
CA LYS A 51 11.33 -24.20 -8.72
C LYS A 51 10.41 -23.28 -7.95
N ALA A 52 10.79 -22.02 -7.76
CA ALA A 52 9.92 -21.00 -7.20
C ALA A 52 8.78 -20.68 -8.18
N VAL A 53 7.53 -20.76 -7.74
CA VAL A 53 6.33 -20.63 -8.59
C VAL A 53 5.31 -19.64 -8.09
N GLY A 54 5.48 -19.16 -6.85
CA GLY A 54 4.57 -18.18 -6.27
C GLY A 54 5.18 -17.38 -5.14
N ILE A 55 4.71 -16.15 -4.99
CA ILE A 55 5.11 -15.20 -3.96
C ILE A 55 3.89 -14.56 -3.32
N ARG A 56 3.99 -14.25 -2.03
CA ARG A 56 3.04 -13.42 -1.32
C ARG A 56 3.74 -12.70 -0.18
N ALA A 57 3.73 -11.37 -0.19
CA ALA A 57 4.24 -10.57 0.89
C ALA A 57 3.10 -10.09 1.80
N PHE A 58 3.35 -10.11 3.11
CA PHE A 58 2.65 -9.36 4.13
C PHE A 58 3.61 -8.25 4.58
N TRP A 59 3.49 -7.13 3.91
CA TRP A 59 4.34 -5.97 4.12
C TRP A 59 4.04 -5.32 5.45
N ARG A 60 5.07 -5.12 6.29
CA ARG A 60 4.92 -4.43 7.57
C ARG A 60 4.60 -2.96 7.32
N ASN A 61 3.43 -2.50 7.75
CA ASN A 61 2.98 -1.13 7.53
C ASN A 61 2.06 -0.68 8.67
N ASP A 62 2.67 -0.32 9.80
CA ASP A 62 1.99 -0.02 11.06
C ASP A 62 1.13 1.24 10.96
N ILE A 63 0.07 1.29 11.76
CA ILE A 63 -0.87 2.40 11.84
C ILE A 63 -1.04 2.79 13.31
N ASP A 64 -0.79 4.06 13.62
CA ASP A 64 -0.99 4.65 14.95
C ASP A 64 -0.34 3.82 16.09
N GLY A 65 0.86 3.28 15.83
CA GLY A 65 1.63 2.45 16.78
C GLY A 65 1.21 0.99 16.85
N PHE A 66 0.15 0.57 16.17
CA PHE A 66 -0.27 -0.82 16.12
C PHE A 66 0.50 -1.61 15.06
N LYS A 67 0.85 -2.85 15.43
CA LYS A 67 1.48 -3.80 14.52
C LYS A 67 0.51 -4.21 13.42
N CYS A 68 0.79 -3.76 12.18
CA CYS A 68 -0.06 -4.04 11.04
C CYS A 68 0.73 -4.67 9.89
N PHE A 69 0.05 -5.51 9.11
CA PHE A 69 0.58 -5.99 7.84
C PHE A 69 -0.41 -5.72 6.71
N GLN A 70 0.14 -5.39 5.56
CA GLN A 70 -0.59 -5.20 4.32
C GLN A 70 -0.17 -6.28 3.32
N PRO A 71 -1.03 -7.25 2.99
CA PRO A 71 -0.77 -8.19 1.91
C PRO A 71 -0.62 -7.46 0.57
N CYS A 72 0.50 -7.68 -0.09
CA CYS A 72 0.83 -7.09 -1.38
C CYS A 72 1.67 -8.07 -2.22
N ASP A 73 2.04 -7.65 -3.41
CA ASP A 73 2.99 -8.33 -4.30
C ASP A 73 2.72 -9.83 -4.41
N THR A 74 1.45 -10.18 -4.62
CA THR A 74 1.04 -11.59 -4.70
C THR A 74 1.02 -12.02 -6.15
N ALA A 75 1.83 -13.02 -6.47
CA ALA A 75 1.91 -13.58 -7.80
C ALA A 75 2.01 -15.11 -7.77
N VAL A 76 1.41 -15.74 -8.76
CA VAL A 76 1.60 -17.16 -9.08
C VAL A 76 1.82 -17.25 -10.58
N LEU A 77 2.86 -17.96 -11.00
CA LEU A 77 3.17 -18.19 -12.40
C LEU A 77 1.97 -18.84 -13.09
N LYS A 78 1.71 -18.45 -14.33
CA LYS A 78 0.46 -18.76 -15.06
C LYS A 78 0.17 -20.26 -15.10
N GLU A 79 1.18 -21.07 -15.34
CA GLU A 79 1.09 -22.53 -15.46
C GLU A 79 0.78 -23.25 -14.13
N TYR A 80 0.95 -22.57 -13.00
CA TYR A 80 0.67 -23.11 -11.65
C TYR A 80 -0.59 -22.52 -11.01
N ARG A 81 -1.36 -21.73 -11.75
CA ARG A 81 -2.65 -21.20 -11.27
C ARG A 81 -3.70 -22.30 -11.18
N GLY A 82 -4.70 -22.10 -10.34
CA GLY A 82 -5.75 -23.12 -10.12
C GLY A 82 -5.37 -24.23 -9.12
N LEU A 83 -4.11 -24.34 -8.70
CA LEU A 83 -3.63 -25.38 -7.78
C LEU A 83 -3.77 -25.01 -6.28
N GLY A 84 -4.51 -23.93 -5.97
CA GLY A 84 -4.72 -23.47 -4.59
C GLY A 84 -3.50 -22.80 -3.93
N ILE A 85 -2.45 -22.49 -4.69
CA ILE A 85 -1.19 -21.89 -4.17
C ILE A 85 -1.45 -20.56 -3.48
N PHE A 86 -2.28 -19.67 -4.07
CA PHE A 86 -2.67 -18.40 -3.45
C PHE A 86 -3.24 -18.61 -2.04
N THR A 87 -4.20 -19.54 -1.91
CA THR A 87 -4.84 -19.83 -0.62
C THR A 87 -3.85 -20.38 0.39
N LYS A 88 -3.00 -21.35 -0.01
CA LYS A 88 -1.98 -21.93 0.86
C LYS A 88 -0.99 -20.89 1.37
N MET A 89 -0.48 -20.03 0.48
CA MET A 89 0.42 -18.93 0.87
C MET A 89 -0.26 -17.93 1.83
N THR A 90 -1.54 -17.59 1.57
CA THR A 90 -2.29 -16.67 2.42
C THR A 90 -2.48 -17.25 3.82
N LEU A 91 -2.94 -18.50 3.93
CA LEU A 91 -3.13 -19.16 5.23
C LEU A 91 -1.82 -19.31 6.01
N LYS A 92 -0.72 -19.61 5.31
CA LYS A 92 0.62 -19.67 5.91
C LYS A 92 1.02 -18.29 6.47
N ALA A 93 0.81 -17.22 5.71
CA ALA A 93 1.13 -15.86 6.14
C ALA A 93 0.27 -15.43 7.33
N LEU A 94 -1.05 -15.65 7.28
CA LEU A 94 -1.96 -15.34 8.39
C LEU A 94 -1.58 -16.06 9.69
N ASN A 95 -1.22 -17.36 9.58
CA ASN A 95 -0.81 -18.14 10.75
C ASN A 95 0.49 -17.60 11.39
N ASN A 96 1.41 -17.04 10.60
CA ASN A 96 2.69 -16.52 11.10
C ASN A 96 2.65 -15.02 11.44
N THR A 97 1.53 -14.35 11.20
CA THR A 97 1.30 -12.94 11.58
C THR A 97 0.22 -12.79 12.64
N LYS A 98 -0.03 -13.84 13.44
CA LYS A 98 -0.96 -13.79 14.56
C LYS A 98 -0.59 -12.67 15.53
N GLY A 99 -1.59 -12.04 16.14
CA GLY A 99 -1.40 -10.89 17.01
C GLY A 99 -1.19 -9.56 16.30
N ALA A 100 -1.35 -9.51 14.97
CA ALA A 100 -1.28 -8.29 14.19
C ALA A 100 -2.61 -8.01 13.46
N PHE A 101 -2.86 -6.75 13.20
CA PHE A 101 -3.96 -6.34 12.34
C PHE A 101 -3.55 -6.43 10.86
N ILE A 102 -4.38 -7.04 10.05
CA ILE A 102 -4.12 -7.20 8.63
C ILE A 102 -5.12 -6.36 7.85
N TYR A 103 -4.65 -5.45 7.00
CA TYR A 103 -5.50 -4.68 6.12
C TYR A 103 -4.97 -4.69 4.69
N ASN A 104 -5.83 -4.48 3.72
CA ASN A 104 -5.43 -4.44 2.32
C ASN A 104 -6.29 -3.45 1.52
N PHE A 105 -5.71 -2.98 0.42
CA PHE A 105 -6.41 -2.25 -0.65
C PHE A 105 -6.49 -3.16 -1.89
N PRO A 106 -7.31 -4.19 -1.89
CA PRO A 106 -7.34 -5.17 -2.96
C PRO A 106 -7.88 -4.56 -4.26
N ASN A 107 -7.30 -4.97 -5.37
CA ASN A 107 -7.89 -4.74 -6.68
C ASN A 107 -9.11 -5.66 -6.91
N GLU A 108 -9.80 -5.48 -8.03
CA GLU A 108 -11.00 -6.25 -8.35
C GLU A 108 -10.74 -7.76 -8.47
N ASN A 109 -9.52 -8.17 -8.88
CA ASN A 109 -9.15 -9.57 -9.02
C ASN A 109 -8.87 -10.25 -7.68
N SER A 110 -8.23 -9.55 -6.75
CA SER A 110 -7.83 -10.13 -5.45
C SER A 110 -8.92 -10.03 -4.37
N ARG A 111 -9.84 -9.05 -4.48
CA ARG A 111 -10.92 -8.84 -3.50
C ARG A 111 -11.80 -10.06 -3.26
N PRO A 112 -12.32 -10.78 -4.30
CA PRO A 112 -13.13 -11.96 -4.07
C PRO A 112 -12.39 -13.06 -3.30
N GLY A 113 -11.09 -13.23 -3.55
CA GLY A 113 -10.26 -14.18 -2.83
C GLY A 113 -10.12 -13.84 -1.34
N ASN A 114 -9.92 -12.55 -1.02
CA ASN A 114 -9.85 -12.11 0.36
C ASN A 114 -11.19 -12.32 1.09
N ILE A 115 -12.31 -11.96 0.50
CA ILE A 115 -13.64 -12.14 1.11
C ILE A 115 -13.93 -13.63 1.35
N LYS A 116 -13.60 -14.53 0.42
CA LYS A 116 -13.74 -15.99 0.61
C LYS A 116 -12.91 -16.52 1.79
N LEU A 117 -11.82 -15.84 2.14
CA LEU A 117 -10.98 -16.17 3.30
C LEU A 117 -11.43 -15.50 4.59
N GLY A 118 -12.62 -14.91 4.64
CA GLY A 118 -13.19 -14.32 5.85
C GLY A 118 -12.77 -12.87 6.11
N TRP A 119 -12.27 -12.15 5.11
CA TRP A 119 -11.95 -10.74 5.26
C TRP A 119 -13.20 -9.87 5.21
N ASN A 120 -13.24 -8.84 6.06
CA ASN A 120 -14.33 -7.87 6.12
C ASN A 120 -14.00 -6.63 5.28
N ILE A 121 -15.03 -6.03 4.68
CA ILE A 121 -14.91 -4.71 4.06
C ILE A 121 -15.04 -3.65 5.16
N ASN A 122 -13.99 -2.86 5.39
CA ASN A 122 -14.00 -1.78 6.38
C ASN A 122 -14.62 -0.52 5.81
N LYS A 123 -14.07 -0.04 4.67
CA LYS A 123 -14.53 1.20 4.07
C LYS A 123 -14.21 1.27 2.58
N TYR A 124 -14.83 2.26 1.93
CA TYR A 124 -14.53 2.62 0.56
C TYR A 124 -13.98 4.04 0.53
N PHE A 125 -12.93 4.25 -0.24
CA PHE A 125 -12.50 5.59 -0.61
C PHE A 125 -13.04 5.95 -1.99
N TYR A 126 -13.56 7.17 -2.10
CA TYR A 126 -14.07 7.74 -3.34
C TYR A 126 -13.18 8.90 -3.76
N LEU A 127 -12.83 8.96 -5.02
CA LEU A 127 -12.04 10.06 -5.57
C LEU A 127 -12.96 11.25 -5.86
N LYS A 128 -12.56 12.45 -5.42
CA LYS A 128 -13.32 13.70 -5.57
C LYS A 128 -12.39 14.85 -5.96
N PRO A 129 -12.77 15.75 -6.89
CA PRO A 129 -12.03 16.97 -7.14
C PRO A 129 -12.01 17.87 -5.90
N VAL A 130 -10.89 18.56 -5.69
CA VAL A 130 -10.75 19.53 -4.61
C VAL A 130 -11.26 20.89 -5.09
N LEU A 131 -12.50 21.20 -4.75
CA LEU A 131 -13.12 22.49 -5.11
C LEU A 131 -12.77 23.60 -4.13
N ASN A 132 -12.59 23.28 -2.85
CA ASN A 132 -12.16 24.21 -1.81
C ASN A 132 -10.87 23.72 -1.17
N LYS A 133 -9.76 24.36 -1.55
CA LYS A 133 -8.42 23.98 -1.07
C LYS A 133 -8.24 24.23 0.44
N ARG A 134 -8.90 25.24 1.02
CA ARG A 134 -8.77 25.57 2.44
C ARG A 134 -9.23 24.48 3.39
N LYS A 135 -10.20 23.64 2.97
CA LYS A 135 -10.71 22.50 3.76
C LYS A 135 -9.75 21.32 3.84
N LEU A 136 -8.70 21.28 3.02
CA LEU A 136 -7.75 20.16 3.04
C LEU A 136 -7.03 20.00 4.37
N LYS A 137 -6.80 21.10 5.11
CA LYS A 137 -6.12 21.07 6.41
C LYS A 137 -6.84 20.19 7.43
N ASP A 138 -8.17 20.25 7.45
CA ASP A 138 -9.01 19.48 8.40
C ASP A 138 -9.21 18.02 7.97
N GLU A 139 -8.97 17.72 6.71
CA GLU A 139 -9.26 16.41 6.10
C GLU A 139 -8.04 15.48 6.07
N TYR A 140 -6.83 16.02 6.22
CA TYR A 140 -5.60 15.23 6.11
C TYR A 140 -4.76 15.30 7.38
N LYS A 141 -4.38 14.12 7.88
CA LYS A 141 -3.38 13.98 8.94
C LYS A 141 -1.97 14.29 8.39
N TYR A 142 -1.05 14.61 9.28
CA TYR A 142 0.37 14.68 8.95
C TYR A 142 0.93 13.29 8.70
N ILE A 143 1.71 13.18 7.63
CA ILE A 143 2.55 12.02 7.38
C ILE A 143 3.75 12.13 8.33
N GLU A 144 3.98 11.12 9.14
CA GLU A 144 5.09 11.06 10.08
C GLU A 144 6.43 11.19 9.35
N ASP A 145 7.37 11.99 9.89
CA ASP A 145 8.66 12.30 9.26
C ASP A 145 9.46 11.06 8.86
N LYS A 146 9.51 10.03 9.72
CA LYS A 146 10.20 8.77 9.43
C LYS A 146 9.56 8.04 8.27
N TYR A 147 8.21 7.97 8.25
CA TYR A 147 7.45 7.35 7.19
C TYR A 147 7.59 8.10 5.88
N LEU A 148 7.51 9.44 5.91
CA LEU A 148 7.73 10.30 4.76
C LEU A 148 9.10 10.03 4.11
N ASN A 149 10.15 10.01 4.95
CA ASN A 149 11.52 9.79 4.47
C ASN A 149 11.68 8.41 3.83
N TRP A 150 11.25 7.36 4.50
CA TRP A 150 11.38 6.00 3.99
C TRP A 150 10.48 5.75 2.77
N ARG A 151 9.19 6.06 2.90
CA ARG A 151 8.18 5.62 1.93
C ARG A 151 8.14 6.47 0.67
N PHE A 152 8.41 7.77 0.79
CA PHE A 152 8.22 8.72 -0.30
C PHE A 152 9.51 9.37 -0.78
N ILE A 153 10.42 9.78 0.10
CA ILE A 153 11.68 10.40 -0.31
C ILE A 153 12.65 9.35 -0.85
N LYS A 154 12.78 8.21 -0.17
CA LYS A 154 13.68 7.11 -0.58
C LYS A 154 13.02 6.09 -1.52
N SER A 155 11.85 6.37 -2.06
CA SER A 155 11.18 5.47 -3.00
C SER A 155 12.00 5.34 -4.29
N PRO A 156 12.39 4.11 -4.69
CA PRO A 156 13.17 3.93 -5.92
C PRO A 156 12.28 3.81 -7.17
N ILE A 157 10.95 3.84 -7.02
CA ILE A 157 10.01 3.53 -8.11
C ILE A 157 9.03 4.66 -8.45
N ASN A 158 8.80 5.58 -7.53
CA ASN A 158 7.84 6.66 -7.73
C ASN A 158 8.46 8.01 -7.36
N GLU A 159 8.16 8.99 -8.18
CA GLU A 159 8.42 10.39 -7.90
C GLU A 159 7.14 11.04 -7.38
N TYR A 160 7.33 11.93 -6.40
CA TYR A 160 6.24 12.66 -5.77
C TYR A 160 6.48 14.16 -5.93
N SER A 161 5.39 14.90 -5.94
CA SER A 161 5.42 16.37 -5.99
C SER A 161 4.80 16.94 -4.72
N TYR A 162 4.90 18.25 -4.56
CA TYR A 162 4.20 18.95 -3.48
C TYR A 162 3.54 20.24 -3.97
N CYS A 163 2.56 20.70 -3.21
CA CYS A 163 2.06 22.06 -3.29
C CYS A 163 1.88 22.65 -1.90
N GLU A 164 1.83 23.98 -1.83
CA GLU A 164 1.56 24.71 -0.60
C GLU A 164 0.17 25.35 -0.67
N ILE A 165 -0.62 25.19 0.39
CA ILE A 165 -1.97 25.74 0.52
C ILE A 165 -2.12 26.26 1.95
N ASP A 166 -2.37 27.54 2.11
CA ASP A 166 -2.57 28.20 3.40
C ASP A 166 -1.43 27.91 4.42
N GLY A 167 -0.18 27.91 3.95
CA GLY A 167 1.02 27.67 4.75
C GLY A 167 1.33 26.20 5.06
N GLU A 168 0.49 25.26 4.63
CA GLU A 168 0.69 23.83 4.80
C GLU A 168 1.24 23.18 3.52
N SER A 169 2.15 22.21 3.66
CA SER A 169 2.70 21.44 2.55
C SER A 169 1.96 20.12 2.37
N TYR A 170 1.52 19.84 1.15
CA TYR A 170 0.78 18.64 0.77
C TYR A 170 1.59 17.79 -0.18
N LEU A 171 1.72 16.51 0.16
CA LEU A 171 2.34 15.50 -0.70
C LEU A 171 1.36 15.08 -1.79
N LEU A 172 1.85 15.04 -3.03
CA LEU A 172 1.07 14.78 -4.21
C LEU A 172 1.63 13.57 -4.98
N TYR A 173 0.72 12.73 -5.46
CA TYR A 173 1.02 11.69 -6.44
C TYR A 173 0.51 12.13 -7.81
N ARG A 174 1.42 12.25 -8.79
CA ARG A 174 1.08 12.65 -10.16
C ARG A 174 0.39 11.50 -10.88
N ARG A 175 -0.85 11.72 -11.30
CA ARG A 175 -1.62 10.71 -12.04
C ARG A 175 -1.42 10.82 -13.54
N LYS A 176 -1.58 12.02 -14.09
CA LYS A 176 -1.44 12.31 -15.51
C LYS A 176 -1.37 13.83 -15.69
N ASP A 177 -0.51 14.31 -16.59
CA ASP A 177 -0.35 15.73 -16.91
C ASP A 177 -0.27 16.61 -15.63
N ASN A 178 -1.22 17.52 -15.43
CA ASN A 178 -1.32 18.39 -14.24
C ASN A 178 -2.36 17.91 -13.21
N ILE A 179 -2.73 16.61 -13.25
CA ILE A 179 -3.69 16.00 -12.33
C ILE A 179 -2.94 15.26 -11.23
N TYR A 180 -3.23 15.62 -9.98
CA TYR A 180 -2.57 15.06 -8.81
C TYR A 180 -3.57 14.56 -7.77
N TYR A 181 -3.19 13.47 -7.12
CA TYR A 181 -3.89 12.96 -5.94
C TYR A 181 -3.19 13.44 -4.68
N VAL A 182 -3.94 14.07 -3.77
CA VAL A 182 -3.44 14.48 -2.46
C VAL A 182 -3.29 13.24 -1.59
N LEU A 183 -2.08 12.99 -1.10
CA LEU A 183 -1.79 11.87 -0.21
C LEU A 183 -1.88 12.25 1.27
N GLY A 184 -1.34 13.39 1.65
CA GLY A 184 -1.35 13.84 3.05
C GLY A 184 -0.62 15.16 3.24
N ARG A 185 -0.62 15.67 4.47
CA ARG A 185 0.22 16.81 4.86
C ARG A 185 1.58 16.32 5.32
N PHE A 186 2.61 17.12 5.15
CA PHE A 186 3.95 16.81 5.64
C PHE A 186 4.68 18.05 6.15
N ASN A 187 5.73 17.84 6.93
CA ASN A 187 6.53 18.89 7.50
C ASN A 187 7.30 19.66 6.41
N SER A 188 7.06 20.96 6.28
CA SER A 188 7.61 21.85 5.25
C SER A 188 9.14 21.85 5.16
N LYS A 189 9.86 21.40 6.19
CA LYS A 189 11.34 21.25 6.15
C LYS A 189 11.79 20.26 5.06
N TYR A 190 10.92 19.35 4.62
CA TYR A 190 11.22 18.36 3.58
C TYR A 190 10.79 18.78 2.16
N LYS A 191 10.20 19.96 1.98
CA LYS A 191 9.68 20.38 0.66
C LYS A 191 10.73 20.35 -0.46
N ASN A 192 11.98 20.63 -0.14
CA ASN A 192 13.08 20.60 -1.12
C ASN A 192 13.45 19.18 -1.61
N GLN A 193 12.84 18.13 -1.05
CA GLN A 193 12.98 16.74 -1.48
C GLN A 193 11.99 16.38 -2.59
N PHE A 194 11.07 17.27 -2.95
CA PHE A 194 10.01 17.04 -3.91
C PHE A 194 9.95 18.17 -4.94
N GLU A 195 9.55 17.84 -6.15
CA GLU A 195 9.24 18.84 -7.16
C GLU A 195 7.98 19.62 -6.79
N ARG A 196 8.01 20.94 -6.94
CA ARG A 196 6.83 21.79 -6.74
C ARG A 196 5.89 21.66 -7.92
N ALA A 197 4.63 21.33 -7.68
CA ALA A 197 3.60 21.30 -8.69
C ALA A 197 3.02 22.72 -8.90
N ASP A 198 3.10 23.24 -10.13
CA ASP A 198 2.55 24.54 -10.49
C ASP A 198 1.07 24.44 -10.85
N SER A 199 0.23 25.17 -10.13
CA SER A 199 -1.24 25.23 -10.35
C SER A 199 -1.92 23.88 -10.53
N PRO A 200 -1.68 22.87 -9.63
CA PRO A 200 -2.16 21.51 -9.82
C PRO A 200 -3.68 21.41 -9.76
N ILE A 201 -4.24 20.54 -10.61
CA ILE A 201 -5.61 20.06 -10.50
C ILE A 201 -5.62 18.94 -9.47
N LEU A 202 -6.21 19.22 -8.31
CA LEU A 202 -6.15 18.32 -7.16
C LEU A 202 -7.40 17.45 -7.06
N PHE A 203 -7.17 16.18 -6.80
CA PHE A 203 -8.18 15.21 -6.37
C PHE A 203 -7.82 14.67 -5.00
N LYS A 204 -8.85 14.34 -4.22
CA LYS A 204 -8.70 13.74 -2.90
C LYS A 204 -9.54 12.49 -2.75
N TYR A 205 -9.11 11.61 -1.86
CA TYR A 205 -9.90 10.46 -1.44
C TYR A 205 -10.72 10.83 -0.21
N ILE A 206 -11.99 10.43 -0.23
CA ILE A 206 -12.94 10.60 0.89
C ILE A 206 -13.60 9.26 1.19
N ASP A 207 -13.86 8.97 2.46
CA ASP A 207 -14.47 7.73 2.92
C ASP A 207 -16.02 7.83 3.05
N LYS A 208 -16.56 9.04 3.02
CA LYS A 208 -18.00 9.27 3.14
C LYS A 208 -18.65 9.38 1.76
N LYS A 209 -19.72 8.61 1.56
CA LYS A 209 -20.52 8.63 0.35
C LYS A 209 -21.40 9.87 0.34
N GLY A 210 -21.05 10.89 -0.47
CA GLY A 210 -21.90 12.05 -0.74
C GLY A 210 -22.74 11.84 -2.00
N PHE A 211 -23.75 12.69 -2.23
CA PHE A 211 -24.64 12.61 -3.39
C PHE A 211 -23.90 12.56 -4.74
N ILE A 212 -22.82 13.35 -4.88
CA ILE A 212 -22.00 13.41 -6.10
C ILE A 212 -21.17 12.12 -6.31
N ASN A 213 -20.85 11.38 -5.25
CA ASN A 213 -19.96 10.21 -5.32
C ASN A 213 -20.63 8.99 -5.95
N ASN A 214 -21.95 8.99 -6.12
CA ASN A 214 -22.66 7.93 -6.83
C ASN A 214 -22.29 7.85 -8.31
N PHE A 215 -21.77 8.95 -8.87
CA PHE A 215 -21.34 9.05 -10.27
C PHE A 215 -19.84 8.79 -10.47
N LEU A 216 -19.05 8.73 -9.39
CA LEU A 216 -17.59 8.49 -9.46
C LEU A 216 -17.32 6.99 -9.36
N LYS A 217 -16.91 6.39 -10.48
CA LYS A 217 -16.59 4.94 -10.55
C LYS A 217 -15.29 4.56 -9.84
N ASN A 218 -14.38 5.51 -9.63
CA ASN A 218 -13.06 5.24 -9.04
C ASN A 218 -13.16 5.21 -7.52
N ARG A 219 -13.08 4.03 -6.96
CA ARG A 219 -13.01 3.80 -5.52
C ARG A 219 -11.90 2.83 -5.16
N ALA A 220 -11.23 3.09 -4.06
CA ALA A 220 -10.40 2.09 -3.40
C ALA A 220 -11.23 1.40 -2.31
N THR A 221 -11.14 0.09 -2.21
CA THR A 221 -11.78 -0.70 -1.16
C THR A 221 -10.74 -1.04 -0.11
N VAL A 222 -11.07 -0.85 1.16
CA VAL A 222 -10.24 -1.34 2.27
C VAL A 222 -10.91 -2.57 2.85
N VAL A 223 -10.15 -3.65 2.93
CA VAL A 223 -10.57 -4.88 3.62
C VAL A 223 -9.63 -5.14 4.78
N SER A 224 -10.12 -5.78 5.83
CA SER A 224 -9.30 -6.19 6.96
C SER A 224 -9.59 -7.61 7.39
N PHE A 225 -8.60 -8.17 8.06
CA PHE A 225 -8.69 -9.45 8.75
C PHE A 225 -8.14 -9.27 10.16
N ASN A 226 -8.98 -9.43 11.15
CA ASN A 226 -8.53 -9.34 12.54
C ASN A 226 -7.85 -10.64 12.94
N ASN A 227 -6.52 -10.60 13.01
CA ASN A 227 -5.68 -11.71 13.41
C ASN A 227 -5.21 -11.61 14.88
N ALA A 228 -5.70 -10.58 15.59
CA ALA A 228 -5.42 -10.31 16.99
C ALA A 228 -6.72 -10.22 17.79
N ALA A 229 -6.73 -10.77 19.02
CA ALA A 229 -7.93 -10.84 19.83
C ALA A 229 -8.47 -9.49 20.34
N ASP A 230 -7.66 -8.42 20.32
CA ASP A 230 -7.93 -7.17 21.05
C ASP A 230 -7.97 -5.90 20.16
N PHE A 231 -8.13 -6.01 18.86
CA PHE A 231 -8.30 -4.82 18.02
C PHE A 231 -9.76 -4.37 18.01
N GLY A 232 -10.00 -3.18 18.55
CA GLY A 232 -11.24 -2.45 18.32
C GLY A 232 -11.52 -2.25 16.81
N GLU A 233 -12.78 -2.23 16.44
CA GLU A 233 -13.21 -2.28 15.03
C GLU A 233 -12.83 -1.07 14.14
N ASP A 234 -12.28 0.03 14.70
CA ASP A 234 -12.14 1.32 14.02
C ASP A 234 -10.71 1.84 13.88
N LEU A 235 -9.79 1.03 13.33
CA LEU A 235 -8.51 1.57 12.92
C LEU A 235 -8.69 2.48 11.69
N ASP A 236 -8.38 3.78 11.84
CA ASP A 236 -8.46 4.74 10.73
C ASP A 236 -7.29 4.55 9.77
N ILE A 237 -7.51 3.76 8.72
CA ILE A 237 -6.51 3.45 7.70
C ILE A 237 -6.45 4.60 6.68
N PRO A 238 -5.39 5.41 6.68
CA PRO A 238 -5.28 6.51 5.73
C PRO A 238 -4.88 6.01 4.33
N ILE A 239 -5.34 6.72 3.30
CA ILE A 239 -5.13 6.32 1.90
C ILE A 239 -3.65 6.28 1.50
N PHE A 240 -2.78 7.11 2.09
CA PHE A 240 -1.36 7.10 1.77
C PHE A 240 -0.63 5.81 2.23
N LYS A 241 -1.28 4.97 3.03
CA LYS A 241 -0.78 3.64 3.40
C LYS A 241 -0.96 2.60 2.29
N ALA A 242 -1.72 2.91 1.24
CA ALA A 242 -1.87 2.00 0.11
C ALA A 242 -0.52 1.78 -0.61
N ASP A 243 -0.25 0.56 -1.03
CA ASP A 243 1.02 0.15 -1.64
C ASP A 243 1.19 0.56 -3.11
N TYR A 244 0.13 1.05 -3.74
CA TYR A 244 0.14 1.47 -5.14
C TYR A 244 0.46 2.95 -5.39
N PHE A 245 0.79 3.72 -4.34
CA PHE A 245 1.32 5.08 -4.47
C PHE A 245 2.83 5.12 -4.40
#